data_bcaef32f5ff2f8ac51bd5258cad5b1eb
#
_entry.id   bcaef32f5ff2f8ac51bd5258cad5b1eb
#
_cell.length_a   1.000
_cell.length_b   1.000
_cell.length_c   1.000
_cell.angle_alpha   90.00
_cell.angle_beta   90.00
_cell.angle_gamma   90.00
#
_symmetry.space_group_name_H-M   'P 1'
#
loop_
_entity.id
_entity.type
_entity.pdbx_description
1 polymer ?
#
loop_
_entity_poly.entity_id
_entity_poly.type
_entity_poly.pdbx_seq_one_letter_code
_entity_poly.pdbx_strand_id
1 'polypeptide(L)'
;NITAGCSMTGCINYGDLISTTGARSGGIASLTNTAVFENCANYGEILSDDANRGLFWGYNGSTHTWKNCVAGGKVGTYNNGSPVYDSYAEEEKAKYLGVFKAGVDSVLENITYQVGTIQPGAGEGEAELSILFIGNSFTKDAVEHLPGLLKAAGLDKVQLTHMYFGGRPVSEYYAGWSTSSDYKCYECGPGATTWTETTGKTLKQVAESRSWDIITIQEHTGNAAAWTWNSTAQANLQGMINRAKATQTGAMPKFYYIMSQAYFNMGKI
;
A
#
# COMPACT_ATOMS: atom_id res chain seq x y z
N ASN A 1 10.75 -21.66 1.00
CA ASN A 1 10.39 -22.95 1.62
C ASN A 1 9.84 -22.71 3.02
N ILE A 2 8.70 -23.33 3.31
CA ILE A 2 8.05 -23.24 4.63
C ILE A 2 8.33 -24.56 5.37
N THR A 3 8.80 -24.47 6.60
CA THR A 3 9.08 -25.62 7.46
C THR A 3 7.79 -26.18 8.08
N ALA A 4 7.82 -27.47 8.48
CA ALA A 4 6.66 -28.10 9.09
C ALA A 4 6.23 -27.39 10.39
N GLY A 5 4.92 -27.34 10.63
CA GLY A 5 4.32 -26.72 11.83
C GLY A 5 4.19 -25.20 11.79
N CYS A 6 4.48 -24.55 10.64
CA CYS A 6 4.28 -23.12 10.49
C CYS A 6 2.82 -22.78 10.17
N SER A 7 2.41 -21.57 10.56
CA SER A 7 1.18 -20.96 10.10
C SER A 7 1.48 -19.61 9.44
N MET A 8 0.73 -19.28 8.39
CA MET A 8 0.75 -17.98 7.72
C MET A 8 -0.66 -17.42 7.73
N THR A 9 -0.82 -16.23 8.24
CA THR A 9 -2.14 -15.59 8.33
C THR A 9 -2.08 -14.19 7.72
N GLY A 10 -3.10 -13.86 6.92
CA GLY A 10 -3.26 -12.53 6.36
C GLY A 10 -2.20 -12.14 5.32
N CYS A 11 -1.52 -13.11 4.70
CA CYS A 11 -0.54 -12.83 3.65
C CYS A 11 -1.25 -12.51 2.33
N ILE A 12 -0.95 -11.36 1.76
CA ILE A 12 -1.54 -10.92 0.49
C ILE A 12 -0.42 -10.62 -0.50
N ASN A 13 -0.52 -11.18 -1.71
CA ASN A 13 0.35 -10.87 -2.84
C ASN A 13 -0.43 -10.13 -3.92
N TYR A 14 0.05 -8.95 -4.30
CA TYR A 14 -0.43 -8.19 -5.45
C TYR A 14 0.60 -8.12 -6.59
N GLY A 15 1.84 -8.53 -6.31
CA GLY A 15 2.94 -8.46 -7.27
C GLY A 15 2.91 -9.63 -8.24
N ASP A 16 3.24 -9.36 -9.50
CA ASP A 16 3.40 -10.38 -10.49
C ASP A 16 4.73 -11.13 -10.30
N LEU A 17 4.70 -12.43 -10.55
CA LEU A 17 5.86 -13.29 -10.54
C LEU A 17 6.05 -13.89 -11.93
N ILE A 18 7.16 -13.50 -12.58
CA ILE A 18 7.53 -14.02 -13.89
C ILE A 18 8.82 -14.82 -13.74
N SER A 19 8.78 -16.09 -14.10
CA SER A 19 9.93 -17.02 -14.06
C SER A 19 10.12 -17.71 -15.40
N THR A 20 11.25 -17.43 -16.06
CA THR A 20 11.62 -18.01 -17.36
C THR A 20 12.67 -19.11 -17.23
N THR A 21 13.02 -19.53 -16.02
CA THR A 21 14.14 -20.46 -15.75
C THR A 21 13.73 -21.79 -15.14
N GLY A 22 12.46 -22.19 -15.27
CA GLY A 22 12.00 -23.51 -14.81
C GLY A 22 11.98 -23.66 -13.28
N ALA A 23 11.65 -22.61 -12.55
CA ALA A 23 11.50 -22.64 -11.10
C ALA A 23 10.03 -22.82 -10.69
N ARG A 24 9.80 -23.60 -9.62
CA ARG A 24 8.48 -23.72 -9.00
C ARG A 24 7.99 -22.37 -8.54
N SER A 25 6.84 -21.93 -9.04
CA SER A 25 6.36 -20.57 -8.87
C SER A 25 4.97 -20.54 -8.23
N GLY A 26 4.88 -19.95 -7.06
CA GLY A 26 3.61 -19.77 -6.35
C GLY A 26 3.50 -18.39 -5.72
N GLY A 27 2.33 -17.80 -5.81
CA GLY A 27 2.09 -16.44 -5.33
C GLY A 27 2.25 -16.25 -3.81
N ILE A 28 2.04 -17.31 -3.04
CA ILE A 28 2.22 -17.29 -1.56
C ILE A 28 3.43 -18.16 -1.16
N ALA A 29 3.64 -19.30 -1.79
CA ALA A 29 4.76 -20.17 -1.49
C ALA A 29 5.19 -20.99 -2.71
N SER A 30 6.49 -21.13 -2.96
CA SER A 30 6.99 -21.92 -4.08
C SER A 30 6.99 -23.43 -3.80
N LEU A 31 7.33 -23.81 -2.59
CA LEU A 31 7.34 -25.19 -2.09
C LEU A 31 6.92 -25.20 -0.63
N THR A 32 6.06 -26.13 -0.26
CA THR A 32 5.50 -26.18 1.09
C THR A 32 5.73 -27.54 1.76
N ASN A 33 5.94 -27.49 3.07
CA ASN A 33 5.81 -28.61 4.02
C ASN A 33 4.55 -28.38 4.86
N THR A 34 4.15 -29.30 5.68
CA THR A 34 2.91 -29.22 6.48
C THR A 34 2.77 -27.87 7.16
N ALA A 35 1.76 -27.11 6.79
CA ALA A 35 1.50 -25.75 7.29
C ALA A 35 0.01 -25.41 7.23
N VAL A 36 -0.38 -24.36 7.95
CA VAL A 36 -1.72 -23.76 7.90
C VAL A 36 -1.61 -22.37 7.26
N PHE A 37 -2.47 -22.11 6.28
CA PHE A 37 -2.60 -20.81 5.62
C PHE A 37 -4.03 -20.31 5.87
N GLU A 38 -4.17 -19.16 6.48
CA GLU A 38 -5.47 -18.61 6.83
C GLU A 38 -5.57 -17.14 6.41
N ASN A 39 -6.70 -16.77 5.79
CA ASN A 39 -6.96 -15.40 5.33
C ASN A 39 -5.87 -14.86 4.38
N CYS A 40 -5.30 -15.73 3.54
CA CYS A 40 -4.29 -15.37 2.58
C CYS A 40 -4.91 -15.12 1.21
N ALA A 41 -4.33 -14.21 0.42
CA ALA A 41 -4.82 -13.91 -0.92
C ALA A 41 -3.66 -13.74 -1.92
N ASN A 42 -3.87 -14.19 -3.16
CA ASN A 42 -3.00 -13.82 -4.27
C ASN A 42 -3.83 -13.17 -5.37
N TYR A 43 -3.45 -11.95 -5.74
CA TYR A 43 -4.04 -11.20 -6.85
C TYR A 43 -3.04 -10.93 -7.98
N GLY A 44 -1.75 -11.20 -7.75
CA GLY A 44 -0.70 -11.08 -8.76
C GLY A 44 -0.77 -12.17 -9.82
N GLU A 45 -0.22 -11.90 -10.99
CA GLU A 45 -0.06 -12.90 -12.06
C GLU A 45 1.14 -13.82 -11.76
N ILE A 46 0.96 -15.11 -11.97
CA ILE A 46 2.03 -16.10 -11.81
C ILE A 46 2.30 -16.73 -13.18
N LEU A 47 3.37 -16.28 -13.80
CA LEU A 47 3.79 -16.71 -15.12
C LEU A 47 5.10 -17.49 -15.01
N SER A 48 5.09 -18.77 -15.33
CA SER A 48 6.27 -19.63 -15.22
C SER A 48 6.30 -20.67 -16.31
N ASP A 49 7.48 -20.89 -16.88
CA ASP A 49 7.73 -21.96 -17.85
C ASP A 49 7.74 -23.35 -17.19
N ASP A 50 7.86 -23.43 -15.85
CA ASP A 50 7.71 -24.67 -15.10
C ASP A 50 6.24 -25.08 -14.99
N ALA A 51 5.94 -26.34 -15.16
CA ALA A 51 4.60 -26.90 -14.94
C ALA A 51 4.14 -26.79 -13.46
N ASN A 52 5.09 -26.65 -12.53
CA ASN A 52 4.80 -26.46 -11.11
C ASN A 52 4.59 -24.98 -10.81
N ARG A 53 3.45 -24.43 -11.21
CA ARG A 53 3.03 -23.07 -11.00
C ARG A 53 1.61 -22.99 -10.45
N GLY A 54 1.29 -21.92 -9.75
CA GLY A 54 -0.06 -21.68 -9.25
C GLY A 54 -0.21 -20.40 -8.46
N LEU A 55 -1.44 -19.97 -8.24
CA LEU A 55 -1.76 -18.74 -7.52
C LEU A 55 -1.32 -18.78 -6.05
N PHE A 56 -1.30 -19.95 -5.44
CA PHE A 56 -0.87 -20.11 -4.05
C PHE A 56 0.47 -20.79 -3.93
N TRP A 57 0.66 -21.91 -4.60
CA TRP A 57 1.92 -22.67 -4.52
C TRP A 57 2.35 -23.17 -5.90
N GLY A 58 3.65 -23.32 -6.10
CA GLY A 58 4.17 -23.99 -7.28
C GLY A 58 3.99 -25.50 -7.17
N TYR A 59 4.42 -26.10 -6.05
CA TYR A 59 4.30 -27.54 -5.81
C TYR A 59 4.01 -27.83 -4.35
N ASN A 60 2.91 -28.53 -4.10
CA ASN A 60 2.50 -28.95 -2.77
C ASN A 60 2.90 -30.41 -2.54
N GLY A 61 3.93 -30.62 -1.74
CA GLY A 61 4.51 -31.93 -1.44
C GLY A 61 3.97 -32.61 -0.18
N SER A 62 3.14 -31.92 0.59
CA SER A 62 2.62 -32.35 1.89
C SER A 62 1.20 -31.87 2.12
N THR A 63 0.48 -32.48 3.07
CA THR A 63 -0.87 -32.04 3.43
C THR A 63 -0.82 -30.69 4.14
N HIS A 64 -1.63 -29.73 3.68
CA HIS A 64 -1.81 -28.41 4.26
C HIS A 64 -3.27 -28.11 4.51
N THR A 65 -3.52 -27.13 5.37
CA THR A 65 -4.84 -26.52 5.51
C THR A 65 -4.80 -25.12 4.93
N TRP A 66 -5.66 -24.86 3.95
CA TRP A 66 -5.90 -23.55 3.35
C TRP A 66 -7.31 -23.12 3.73
N LYS A 67 -7.44 -22.01 4.43
CA LYS A 67 -8.70 -21.58 5.03
C LYS A 67 -8.96 -20.10 4.77
N ASN A 68 -10.17 -19.79 4.29
CA ASN A 68 -10.61 -18.43 3.99
C ASN A 68 -9.61 -17.68 3.06
N CYS A 69 -9.13 -18.37 2.03
CA CYS A 69 -8.13 -17.81 1.11
C CYS A 69 -8.78 -17.37 -0.21
N VAL A 70 -8.19 -16.38 -0.87
CA VAL A 70 -8.66 -15.85 -2.15
C VAL A 70 -7.64 -16.11 -3.25
N ALA A 71 -8.02 -16.92 -4.23
CA ALA A 71 -7.27 -17.15 -5.46
C ALA A 71 -7.75 -16.16 -6.54
N GLY A 72 -7.11 -14.99 -6.58
CA GLY A 72 -7.30 -13.98 -7.63
C GLY A 72 -6.16 -14.03 -8.65
N GLY A 73 -5.99 -12.98 -9.45
CA GLY A 73 -4.93 -12.89 -10.43
C GLY A 73 -5.08 -13.90 -11.58
N LYS A 74 -3.97 -14.24 -12.23
CA LYS A 74 -3.92 -15.21 -13.33
C LYS A 74 -2.70 -16.11 -13.20
N VAL A 75 -2.78 -17.31 -13.73
CA VAL A 75 -1.65 -18.24 -13.79
C VAL A 75 -1.42 -18.67 -15.23
N GLY A 76 -0.18 -18.89 -15.62
CA GLY A 76 0.15 -19.28 -17.00
C GLY A 76 1.64 -19.38 -17.26
N THR A 77 1.99 -19.39 -18.53
CA THR A 77 3.37 -19.38 -19.03
C THR A 77 3.71 -17.99 -19.63
N TYR A 78 5.00 -17.70 -19.68
CA TYR A 78 5.51 -16.53 -20.38
C TYR A 78 6.23 -16.99 -21.65
N ASN A 79 5.57 -16.89 -22.79
CA ASN A 79 6.08 -17.43 -24.04
C ASN A 79 6.40 -16.31 -25.04
N ASN A 80 7.64 -16.25 -25.53
CA ASN A 80 8.11 -15.28 -26.53
C ASN A 80 7.73 -13.82 -26.23
N GLY A 81 7.86 -13.40 -24.96
CA GLY A 81 7.57 -12.03 -24.56
C GLY A 81 6.10 -11.74 -24.27
N SER A 82 5.22 -12.75 -24.30
CA SER A 82 3.80 -12.57 -24.03
C SER A 82 3.26 -13.64 -23.07
N PRO A 83 2.32 -13.28 -22.17
CA PRO A 83 1.68 -14.23 -21.28
C PRO A 83 0.69 -15.14 -22.04
N VAL A 84 0.69 -16.42 -21.69
CA VAL A 84 -0.32 -17.40 -22.09
C VAL A 84 -0.96 -17.96 -20.83
N TYR A 85 -2.21 -17.62 -20.58
CA TYR A 85 -2.89 -17.95 -19.33
C TYR A 85 -3.52 -19.34 -19.39
N ASP A 86 -3.44 -20.05 -18.25
CA ASP A 86 -4.12 -21.32 -18.05
C ASP A 86 -5.62 -21.09 -17.93
N SER A 87 -6.40 -22.06 -18.43
CA SER A 87 -7.85 -22.06 -18.32
C SER A 87 -8.32 -23.44 -17.87
N TYR A 88 -8.96 -23.52 -16.73
CA TYR A 88 -9.48 -24.74 -16.15
C TYR A 88 -10.99 -24.71 -16.02
N ALA A 89 -11.63 -25.84 -16.23
CA ALA A 89 -13.07 -26.01 -16.04
C ALA A 89 -13.45 -25.83 -14.54
N GLU A 90 -14.74 -25.64 -14.29
CA GLU A 90 -15.24 -25.39 -12.92
C GLU A 90 -14.82 -26.49 -11.93
N GLU A 91 -14.93 -27.75 -12.35
CA GLU A 91 -14.56 -28.94 -11.57
C GLU A 91 -13.04 -29.06 -11.35
N GLU A 92 -12.23 -28.34 -12.11
CA GLU A 92 -10.78 -28.35 -12.05
C GLU A 92 -10.16 -27.10 -11.42
N LYS A 93 -10.99 -26.21 -10.87
CA LYS A 93 -10.54 -24.92 -10.31
C LYS A 93 -9.39 -25.04 -9.30
N ALA A 94 -9.29 -26.14 -8.57
CA ALA A 94 -8.18 -26.36 -7.65
C ALA A 94 -6.81 -26.33 -8.33
N LYS A 95 -6.73 -26.57 -9.65
CA LYS A 95 -5.48 -26.47 -10.43
C LYS A 95 -4.94 -25.03 -10.50
N TYR A 96 -5.78 -24.02 -10.39
CA TYR A 96 -5.33 -22.63 -10.29
C TYR A 96 -4.48 -22.39 -9.05
N LEU A 97 -4.71 -23.13 -7.96
CA LEU A 97 -3.97 -22.96 -6.72
C LEU A 97 -2.51 -23.43 -6.86
N GLY A 98 -2.26 -24.42 -7.70
CA GLY A 98 -0.95 -24.99 -7.97
C GLY A 98 -0.97 -26.52 -8.07
N VAL A 99 0.21 -27.12 -8.22
CA VAL A 99 0.37 -28.57 -8.42
C VAL A 99 0.42 -29.30 -7.08
N PHE A 100 -0.34 -30.37 -6.97
CA PHE A 100 -0.31 -31.29 -5.84
C PHE A 100 0.55 -32.54 -6.17
N LYS A 101 1.33 -32.97 -5.19
CA LYS A 101 1.98 -34.27 -5.26
C LYS A 101 0.92 -35.38 -5.27
N ALA A 102 1.11 -36.38 -6.09
CA ALA A 102 0.22 -37.55 -6.14
C ALA A 102 0.08 -38.22 -4.76
N GLY A 103 -1.17 -38.46 -4.34
CA GLY A 103 -1.50 -39.06 -3.02
C GLY A 103 -1.40 -38.10 -1.82
N VAL A 104 -1.27 -36.81 -2.07
CA VAL A 104 -1.34 -35.78 -1.02
C VAL A 104 -2.64 -35.00 -1.18
N ASP A 105 -3.51 -35.09 -0.19
CA ASP A 105 -4.76 -34.34 -0.12
C ASP A 105 -4.56 -33.14 0.81
N SER A 106 -4.72 -31.93 0.30
CA SER A 106 -4.76 -30.71 1.11
C SER A 106 -6.17 -30.39 1.52
N VAL A 107 -6.33 -29.91 2.74
CA VAL A 107 -7.62 -29.42 3.24
C VAL A 107 -7.84 -28.01 2.71
N LEU A 108 -8.87 -27.84 1.89
CA LEU A 108 -9.24 -26.57 1.25
C LEU A 108 -10.57 -26.11 1.81
N GLU A 109 -10.55 -25.17 2.77
CA GLU A 109 -11.73 -24.65 3.43
C GLU A 109 -12.01 -23.21 2.96
N ASN A 110 -13.21 -23.00 2.40
CA ASN A 110 -13.69 -21.67 2.01
C ASN A 110 -12.69 -20.92 1.08
N ILE A 111 -12.20 -21.59 0.05
CA ILE A 111 -11.39 -20.94 -0.98
C ILE A 111 -12.32 -20.17 -1.92
N THR A 112 -12.07 -18.88 -2.09
CA THR A 112 -12.75 -18.04 -3.07
C THR A 112 -11.91 -17.95 -4.34
N TYR A 113 -12.47 -18.38 -5.46
CA TYR A 113 -11.81 -18.30 -6.77
C TYR A 113 -12.30 -17.06 -7.50
N GLN A 114 -11.42 -16.09 -7.68
CA GLN A 114 -11.64 -14.85 -8.43
C GLN A 114 -10.62 -14.74 -9.57
N VAL A 115 -10.31 -15.85 -10.21
CA VAL A 115 -9.24 -15.97 -11.21
C VAL A 115 -9.46 -14.98 -12.35
N GLY A 116 -8.44 -14.22 -12.68
CA GLY A 116 -8.49 -13.14 -13.66
C GLY A 116 -9.00 -11.80 -13.12
N THR A 117 -9.41 -11.76 -11.87
CA THR A 117 -9.77 -10.51 -11.19
C THR A 117 -8.55 -9.97 -10.49
N ILE A 118 -7.95 -8.91 -11.01
CA ILE A 118 -7.02 -8.10 -10.22
C ILE A 118 -7.92 -7.39 -9.21
N GLN A 119 -7.91 -7.85 -7.95
CA GLN A 119 -8.54 -7.08 -6.89
C GLN A 119 -7.58 -5.94 -6.54
N PRO A 120 -7.92 -4.70 -6.81
CA PRO A 120 -7.34 -3.59 -6.08
C PRO A 120 -7.57 -3.91 -4.59
N GLY A 121 -6.56 -3.78 -3.76
CA GLY A 121 -6.63 -4.16 -2.35
C GLY A 121 -7.97 -3.82 -1.72
N ALA A 122 -8.65 -4.83 -1.23
CA ALA A 122 -9.91 -4.87 -0.51
C ALA A 122 -10.75 -3.60 -0.61
N GLY A 123 -11.65 -3.53 -1.58
CA GLY A 123 -12.58 -2.41 -1.65
C GLY A 123 -13.24 -2.22 -3.00
N GLU A 124 -14.02 -3.19 -3.47
CA GLU A 124 -15.20 -2.85 -4.26
C GLU A 124 -16.27 -2.31 -3.31
N GLY A 125 -16.04 -1.16 -2.82
CA GLY A 125 -16.93 -0.28 -2.11
C GLY A 125 -16.19 1.04 -2.08
N GLU A 126 -16.73 2.00 -2.72
CA GLU A 126 -16.37 3.40 -2.89
C GLU A 126 -15.72 4.11 -1.68
N ALA A 127 -14.72 3.54 -1.05
CA ALA A 127 -13.93 4.26 -0.10
C ALA A 127 -12.85 5.03 -0.89
N GLU A 128 -13.21 6.18 -1.43
CA GLU A 128 -12.23 7.18 -1.79
C GLU A 128 -11.45 7.52 -0.53
N LEU A 129 -10.25 7.01 -0.41
CA LEU A 129 -9.32 7.44 0.63
C LEU A 129 -8.71 8.76 0.18
N SER A 130 -8.85 9.80 0.99
CA SER A 130 -8.27 11.11 0.75
C SER A 130 -7.25 11.48 1.83
N ILE A 131 -6.03 11.77 1.40
CA ILE A 131 -4.90 12.05 2.30
C ILE A 131 -4.35 13.45 2.02
N LEU A 132 -4.31 14.27 3.05
CA LEU A 132 -3.64 15.57 3.03
C LEU A 132 -2.31 15.49 3.78
N PHE A 133 -1.22 15.74 3.08
CA PHE A 133 0.10 15.89 3.66
C PHE A 133 0.43 17.36 3.83
N ILE A 134 0.84 17.76 5.03
CA ILE A 134 1.29 19.12 5.34
C ILE A 134 2.73 19.01 5.82
N GLY A 135 3.67 19.55 5.03
CA GLY A 135 5.08 19.42 5.39
C GLY A 135 6.04 19.93 4.34
N ASN A 136 7.32 19.83 4.65
CA ASN A 136 8.43 20.31 3.84
C ASN A 136 9.08 19.18 3.00
N SER A 137 10.36 19.33 2.64
CA SER A 137 11.09 18.36 1.79
C SER A 137 11.08 16.93 2.32
N PHE A 138 11.11 16.73 3.63
CA PHE A 138 11.06 15.38 4.21
C PHE A 138 9.73 14.68 3.94
N THR A 139 8.62 15.41 3.98
CA THR A 139 7.33 14.86 3.55
C THR A 139 7.34 14.57 2.06
N LYS A 140 7.88 15.49 1.24
CA LYS A 140 7.98 15.30 -0.20
C LYS A 140 8.73 14.02 -0.54
N ASP A 141 9.91 13.83 0.05
CA ASP A 141 10.73 12.63 -0.17
C ASP A 141 10.00 11.34 0.24
N ALA A 142 9.27 11.39 1.37
CA ALA A 142 8.52 10.25 1.87
C ALA A 142 7.35 9.84 0.96
N VAL A 143 6.72 10.78 0.26
CA VAL A 143 5.52 10.53 -0.54
C VAL A 143 5.74 10.61 -2.05
N GLU A 144 6.95 10.91 -2.52
CA GLU A 144 7.25 11.11 -3.93
C GLU A 144 6.79 9.92 -4.80
N HIS A 145 7.07 8.72 -4.37
CA HIS A 145 6.74 7.48 -5.08
C HIS A 145 5.41 6.84 -4.66
N LEU A 146 4.72 7.43 -3.68
CA LEU A 146 3.48 6.88 -3.11
C LEU A 146 2.39 6.64 -4.17
N PRO A 147 2.15 7.52 -5.16
CA PRO A 147 1.15 7.26 -6.20
C PRO A 147 1.41 5.97 -6.98
N GLY A 148 2.65 5.75 -7.39
CA GLY A 148 3.05 4.53 -8.09
C GLY A 148 2.91 3.28 -7.23
N LEU A 149 3.27 3.36 -5.95
CA LEU A 149 3.13 2.26 -4.99
C LEU A 149 1.66 1.92 -4.73
N LEU A 150 0.80 2.92 -4.54
CA LEU A 150 -0.64 2.71 -4.35
C LEU A 150 -1.26 2.05 -5.57
N LYS A 151 -0.93 2.52 -6.77
CA LYS A 151 -1.40 1.90 -8.01
C LYS A 151 -0.90 0.48 -8.16
N ALA A 152 0.37 0.21 -7.88
CA ALA A 152 0.92 -1.14 -7.91
C ALA A 152 0.26 -2.07 -6.86
N ALA A 153 -0.19 -1.50 -5.74
CA ALA A 153 -0.97 -2.20 -4.73
C ALA A 153 -2.47 -2.31 -5.06
N GLY A 154 -2.91 -1.82 -6.23
CA GLY A 154 -4.32 -1.81 -6.61
C GLY A 154 -5.20 -0.82 -5.84
N LEU A 155 -4.59 0.12 -5.13
CA LEU A 155 -5.28 1.19 -4.39
C LEU A 155 -5.38 2.44 -5.27
N ASP A 156 -6.12 2.35 -6.37
CA ASP A 156 -6.20 3.39 -7.39
C ASP A 156 -7.27 4.46 -7.12
N LYS A 157 -8.14 4.26 -6.13
CA LYS A 157 -9.15 5.25 -5.69
C LYS A 157 -8.66 6.16 -4.56
N VAL A 158 -7.39 6.50 -4.54
CA VAL A 158 -6.81 7.35 -3.51
C VAL A 158 -6.53 8.74 -4.04
N GLN A 159 -7.05 9.75 -3.36
CA GLN A 159 -6.71 11.15 -3.58
C GLN A 159 -5.57 11.54 -2.66
N LEU A 160 -4.47 11.99 -3.21
CA LEU A 160 -3.33 12.50 -2.47
C LEU A 160 -3.18 14.01 -2.72
N THR A 161 -2.95 14.76 -1.67
CA THR A 161 -2.62 16.19 -1.78
C THR A 161 -1.52 16.53 -0.80
N HIS A 162 -0.49 17.23 -1.25
CA HIS A 162 0.63 17.66 -0.41
C HIS A 162 0.79 19.19 -0.48
N MET A 163 0.55 19.84 0.65
CA MET A 163 0.85 21.26 0.85
C MET A 163 2.30 21.40 1.31
N TYR A 164 3.13 21.79 0.37
CA TYR A 164 4.59 21.83 0.49
C TYR A 164 5.11 23.26 0.64
N PHE A 165 6.06 23.43 1.56
CA PHE A 165 6.97 24.57 1.58
C PHE A 165 8.33 24.13 2.12
N GLY A 166 9.41 24.39 1.37
CA GLY A 166 10.75 23.96 1.74
C GLY A 166 11.25 24.57 3.05
N GLY A 167 11.63 23.70 4.01
CA GLY A 167 12.18 24.13 5.30
C GLY A 167 11.21 24.79 6.30
N ARG A 168 9.93 24.92 5.96
CA ARG A 168 8.95 25.59 6.82
C ARG A 168 8.57 24.74 8.04
N PRO A 169 8.62 25.29 9.26
CA PRO A 169 8.16 24.62 10.47
C PRO A 169 6.63 24.72 10.64
N VAL A 170 6.06 23.89 11.52
CA VAL A 170 4.61 23.89 11.82
C VAL A 170 4.12 25.25 12.29
N SER A 171 4.93 26.01 13.03
CA SER A 171 4.57 27.38 13.47
C SER A 171 4.27 28.32 12.31
N GLU A 172 4.98 28.23 11.20
CA GLU A 172 4.73 29.06 10.02
C GLU A 172 3.52 28.57 9.22
N TYR A 173 3.30 27.25 9.11
CA TYR A 173 2.05 26.71 8.56
C TYR A 173 0.85 27.17 9.39
N TYR A 174 0.97 27.17 10.73
CA TYR A 174 -0.07 27.64 11.62
C TYR A 174 -0.33 29.15 11.44
N ALA A 175 0.71 29.98 11.44
CA ALA A 175 0.58 31.42 11.24
C ALA A 175 -0.02 31.75 9.86
N GLY A 176 0.43 31.07 8.80
CA GLY A 176 0.01 31.30 7.42
C GLY A 176 -1.25 30.55 6.98
N TRP A 177 -1.97 29.88 7.89
CA TRP A 177 -3.10 28.98 7.59
C TRP A 177 -4.08 29.49 6.52
N SER A 178 -4.51 30.74 6.63
CA SER A 178 -5.50 31.37 5.73
C SER A 178 -4.96 32.55 4.94
N THR A 179 -3.71 32.92 5.14
CA THR A 179 -3.13 34.15 4.58
C THR A 179 -1.96 33.90 3.64
N SER A 180 -1.19 32.82 3.85
CA SER A 180 -0.08 32.48 2.97
C SER A 180 -0.58 31.63 1.81
N SER A 181 -0.23 32.03 0.59
CA SER A 181 -0.54 31.33 -0.67
C SER A 181 0.72 30.97 -1.46
N ASP A 182 1.87 31.02 -0.84
CA ASP A 182 3.19 30.73 -1.40
C ASP A 182 3.56 29.23 -1.33
N TYR A 183 2.63 28.40 -0.92
CA TYR A 183 2.76 26.95 -0.93
C TYR A 183 2.73 26.40 -2.35
N LYS A 184 3.51 25.33 -2.57
CA LYS A 184 3.27 24.42 -3.67
C LYS A 184 2.27 23.37 -3.24
N CYS A 185 1.20 23.23 -4.01
CA CYS A 185 0.19 22.21 -3.80
C CYS A 185 0.40 21.13 -4.84
N TYR A 186 0.84 19.96 -4.40
CA TYR A 186 0.96 18.78 -5.25
C TYR A 186 -0.31 17.93 -5.09
N GLU A 187 -0.94 17.59 -6.20
CA GLU A 187 -2.16 16.77 -6.22
C GLU A 187 -1.96 15.55 -7.11
N CYS A 188 -2.43 14.40 -6.65
CA CYS A 188 -2.49 13.18 -7.43
C CYS A 188 -3.88 12.58 -7.23
N GLY A 189 -4.68 12.60 -8.28
CA GLY A 189 -6.04 12.07 -8.27
C GLY A 189 -6.07 10.55 -8.34
N PRO A 190 -7.27 9.96 -8.14
CA PRO A 190 -7.49 8.54 -8.29
C PRO A 190 -6.95 7.99 -9.62
N GLY A 191 -6.24 6.88 -9.56
CA GLY A 191 -5.65 6.21 -10.71
C GLY A 191 -4.40 6.87 -11.32
N ALA A 192 -4.06 8.10 -10.92
CA ALA A 192 -2.85 8.77 -11.36
C ALA A 192 -1.60 8.20 -10.68
N THR A 193 -0.46 8.29 -11.36
CA THR A 193 0.85 7.84 -10.84
C THR A 193 1.85 8.99 -10.69
N THR A 194 1.44 10.18 -11.07
CA THR A 194 2.31 11.37 -11.06
C THR A 194 1.63 12.52 -10.32
N TRP A 195 2.44 13.32 -9.66
CA TRP A 195 2.00 14.53 -8.99
C TRP A 195 1.85 15.69 -9.97
N THR A 196 0.78 16.47 -9.83
CA THR A 196 0.58 17.74 -10.53
C THR A 196 0.80 18.88 -9.55
N GLU A 197 1.68 19.81 -9.88
CA GLU A 197 1.96 20.99 -9.06
C GLU A 197 1.03 22.15 -9.43
N THR A 198 0.45 22.77 -8.41
CA THR A 198 -0.25 24.06 -8.52
C THR A 198 0.24 25.01 -7.41
N THR A 199 0.01 26.30 -7.58
CA THR A 199 0.39 27.34 -6.61
C THR A 199 -0.78 28.28 -6.31
N GLY A 200 -0.60 29.18 -5.36
CA GLY A 200 -1.60 30.22 -5.06
C GLY A 200 -2.75 29.78 -4.15
N LYS A 201 -2.72 28.53 -3.63
CA LYS A 201 -3.71 28.04 -2.67
C LYS A 201 -3.22 28.27 -1.24
N THR A 202 -4.12 28.71 -0.35
CA THR A 202 -3.85 28.71 1.09
C THR A 202 -4.08 27.30 1.67
N LEU A 203 -3.47 27.03 2.81
CA LEU A 203 -3.68 25.74 3.49
C LEU A 203 -5.15 25.56 3.91
N LYS A 204 -5.82 26.65 4.34
CA LYS A 204 -7.25 26.65 4.62
C LYS A 204 -8.09 26.21 3.42
N GLN A 205 -7.84 26.82 2.24
CA GLN A 205 -8.59 26.47 1.02
C GLN A 205 -8.43 25.01 0.66
N VAL A 206 -7.23 24.45 0.81
CA VAL A 206 -7.01 23.03 0.53
C VAL A 206 -7.67 22.14 1.59
N ALA A 207 -7.58 22.50 2.87
CA ALA A 207 -8.25 21.76 3.94
C ALA A 207 -9.77 21.75 3.79
N GLU A 208 -10.36 22.84 3.27
CA GLU A 208 -11.80 22.98 3.01
C GLU A 208 -12.27 22.36 1.69
N SER A 209 -11.35 21.99 0.79
CA SER A 209 -11.70 21.53 -0.56
C SER A 209 -12.43 20.19 -0.60
N ARG A 210 -12.30 19.39 0.45
CA ARG A 210 -12.96 18.07 0.63
C ARG A 210 -12.96 17.60 2.07
N SER A 211 -13.73 16.57 2.37
CA SER A 211 -13.55 15.78 3.58
C SER A 211 -12.30 14.91 3.43
N TRP A 212 -11.40 14.98 4.40
CA TRP A 212 -10.17 14.22 4.43
C TRP A 212 -10.29 13.02 5.37
N ASP A 213 -9.82 11.86 4.97
CA ASP A 213 -9.77 10.66 5.83
C ASP A 213 -8.52 10.66 6.70
N ILE A 214 -7.41 11.15 6.14
CA ILE A 214 -6.13 11.23 6.82
C ILE A 214 -5.52 12.61 6.58
N ILE A 215 -5.05 13.24 7.65
CA ILE A 215 -4.21 14.43 7.58
C ILE A 215 -2.90 14.15 8.30
N THR A 216 -1.80 14.34 7.59
CA THR A 216 -0.47 14.22 8.18
C THR A 216 0.17 15.60 8.35
N ILE A 217 0.90 15.79 9.44
CA ILE A 217 1.61 17.03 9.72
C ILE A 217 3.07 16.66 10.05
N GLN A 218 4.02 17.38 9.45
CA GLN A 218 5.45 17.15 9.67
C GLN A 218 6.11 18.45 10.15
N GLU A 219 6.88 18.34 11.23
CA GLU A 219 7.68 19.44 11.76
C GLU A 219 9.05 19.51 11.06
N HIS A 220 9.59 20.72 11.00
CA HIS A 220 10.97 20.91 10.57
C HIS A 220 11.94 20.22 11.52
N THR A 221 12.97 19.56 10.98
CA THR A 221 13.91 18.74 11.74
C THR A 221 14.58 19.50 12.91
N GLY A 222 14.95 20.76 12.68
CA GLY A 222 15.54 21.60 13.72
C GLY A 222 14.64 21.84 14.93
N ASN A 223 13.32 21.81 14.72
CA ASN A 223 12.32 22.00 15.79
C ASN A 223 11.82 20.67 16.36
N ALA A 224 11.98 19.59 15.64
CA ALA A 224 11.60 18.24 16.09
C ALA A 224 12.61 17.66 17.08
N ALA A 225 13.81 18.24 17.19
CA ALA A 225 14.81 17.83 18.17
C ALA A 225 14.26 18.00 19.59
N ALA A 226 14.55 17.02 20.46
CA ALA A 226 13.97 16.96 21.81
C ALA A 226 14.12 18.25 22.64
N TRP A 227 15.21 18.98 22.46
CA TRP A 227 15.46 20.25 23.16
C TRP A 227 14.67 21.45 22.60
N THR A 228 14.12 21.36 21.40
CA THR A 228 13.31 22.42 20.78
C THR A 228 11.83 22.13 20.82
N TRP A 229 11.45 20.88 21.12
CA TRP A 229 10.06 20.46 21.26
C TRP A 229 9.47 20.96 22.58
N ASN A 230 9.08 22.21 22.59
CA ASN A 230 8.57 22.91 23.77
C ASN A 230 7.05 23.13 23.70
N SER A 231 6.48 23.76 24.72
CA SER A 231 5.04 24.03 24.81
C SER A 231 4.49 24.86 23.63
N THR A 232 5.30 25.76 23.07
CA THR A 232 4.90 26.58 21.90
C THR A 232 4.79 25.72 20.65
N ALA A 233 5.77 24.83 20.39
CA ALA A 233 5.73 23.90 19.26
C ALA A 233 4.51 22.95 19.37
N GLN A 234 4.27 22.43 20.57
CA GLN A 234 3.09 21.60 20.85
C GLN A 234 1.78 22.36 20.64
N ALA A 235 1.68 23.60 21.11
CA ALA A 235 0.51 24.45 20.93
C ALA A 235 0.25 24.76 19.45
N ASN A 236 1.29 25.04 18.66
CA ASN A 236 1.14 25.24 17.21
C ASN A 236 0.66 23.99 16.49
N LEU A 237 1.19 22.81 16.82
CA LEU A 237 0.72 21.53 16.27
C LEU A 237 -0.75 21.28 16.63
N GLN A 238 -1.10 21.45 17.91
CA GLN A 238 -2.49 21.31 18.36
C GLN A 238 -3.41 22.32 17.68
N GLY A 239 -2.93 23.55 17.50
CA GLY A 239 -3.64 24.59 16.77
C GLY A 239 -3.89 24.23 15.30
N MET A 240 -2.90 23.64 14.62
CA MET A 240 -3.05 23.10 13.26
C MET A 240 -4.11 22.00 13.19
N ILE A 241 -4.05 21.04 14.11
CA ILE A 241 -5.03 19.95 14.20
C ILE A 241 -6.45 20.52 14.42
N ASN A 242 -6.61 21.48 15.32
CA ASN A 242 -7.90 22.09 15.60
C ASN A 242 -8.46 22.86 14.40
N ARG A 243 -7.63 23.59 13.68
CA ARG A 243 -8.03 24.29 12.44
C ARG A 243 -8.42 23.30 11.35
N ALA A 244 -7.64 22.24 11.15
CA ALA A 244 -7.97 21.21 10.18
C ALA A 244 -9.28 20.49 10.54
N LYS A 245 -9.52 20.18 11.81
CA LYS A 245 -10.80 19.62 12.28
C LYS A 245 -11.98 20.57 12.00
N ALA A 246 -11.79 21.86 12.21
CA ALA A 246 -12.85 22.85 12.01
C ALA A 246 -13.26 23.04 10.53
N THR A 247 -12.45 22.58 9.58
CA THR A 247 -12.77 22.62 8.14
C THR A 247 -13.53 21.37 7.67
N GLN A 248 -13.63 20.35 8.49
CA GLN A 248 -14.26 19.10 8.08
C GLN A 248 -15.77 19.14 8.33
N THR A 249 -16.54 18.75 7.32
CA THR A 249 -18.01 18.71 7.34
C THR A 249 -18.57 17.29 7.50
N GLY A 250 -17.71 16.27 7.40
CA GLY A 250 -18.06 14.85 7.48
C GLY A 250 -17.41 14.14 8.68
N ALA A 251 -16.98 12.91 8.45
CA ALA A 251 -16.24 12.16 9.45
C ALA A 251 -14.91 12.85 9.79
N MET A 252 -14.52 12.82 11.07
CA MET A 252 -13.26 13.40 11.49
C MET A 252 -12.07 12.61 10.94
N PRO A 253 -11.08 13.28 10.33
CA PRO A 253 -9.89 12.62 9.81
C PRO A 253 -9.04 12.02 10.92
N LYS A 254 -8.29 10.99 10.59
CA LYS A 254 -7.19 10.51 11.44
C LYS A 254 -5.99 11.44 11.24
N PHE A 255 -5.37 11.84 12.35
CA PHE A 255 -4.18 12.67 12.32
C PHE A 255 -2.93 11.84 12.60
N TYR A 256 -1.92 12.01 11.76
CA TYR A 256 -0.62 11.40 11.95
C TYR A 256 0.49 12.46 11.92
N TYR A 257 1.46 12.29 12.78
CA TYR A 257 2.68 13.08 12.77
C TYR A 257 3.76 12.33 12.00
N ILE A 258 4.29 12.95 10.95
CA ILE A 258 5.41 12.40 10.20
C ILE A 258 6.69 12.85 10.91
N MET A 259 7.44 11.88 11.43
CA MET A 259 8.74 12.14 12.05
C MET A 259 9.75 12.50 10.96
N SER A 260 10.38 13.66 11.12
CA SER A 260 11.54 14.04 10.31
C SER A 260 12.78 13.23 10.72
N GLN A 261 13.69 13.01 9.78
CA GLN A 261 14.97 12.39 10.08
C GLN A 261 15.78 13.29 11.03
N ALA A 262 16.48 12.69 11.99
CA ALA A 262 17.44 13.40 12.82
C ALA A 262 18.65 13.83 11.96
N TYR A 263 19.09 15.08 12.10
CA TYR A 263 20.39 15.49 11.54
C TYR A 263 21.51 14.74 12.25
N PHE A 264 22.27 13.98 11.49
CA PHE A 264 23.54 13.45 11.98
C PHE A 264 24.58 14.56 11.89
N ASN A 265 24.90 15.18 13.03
CA ASN A 265 25.93 16.20 13.07
C ASN A 265 27.32 15.54 13.10
N MET A 266 27.90 15.32 11.92
CA MET A 266 29.23 14.74 11.75
C MET A 266 30.38 15.63 12.30
N GLY A 267 30.08 16.78 12.85
CA GLY A 267 31.10 17.74 13.36
C GLY A 267 31.31 17.78 14.87
N LYS A 268 30.69 16.88 15.64
CA LYS A 268 30.83 16.80 17.10
C LYS A 268 30.97 15.34 17.56
N ILE A 269 32.02 14.68 17.11
CA ILE A 269 32.62 13.53 17.75
C ILE A 269 34.02 13.95 18.23
#